data_1c545d5601e01d511f348b4d50adb858
#
_entry.id   1c545d5601e01d511f348b4d50adb858
#
_cell.length_a   1.000
_cell.length_b   1.000
_cell.length_c   1.000
_cell.angle_alpha   90.00
_cell.angle_beta   90.00
_cell.angle_gamma   90.00
#
_symmetry.space_group_name_H-M   'P 1'
#
loop_
_entity.id
_entity.type
_entity.pdbx_description
1 polymer ?
#
loop_
_entity_poly.entity_id
_entity_poly.type
_entity_poly.pdbx_seq_one_letter_code
_entity_poly.pdbx_strand_id
1 'polypeptide(L)'
;MGFALADPPADNCCAGGRNLSEILAYLPVFILILTGLGLLLNLPYRWLLILFSLQFVAAFWLILLSWPLGLAAVKLLVGWMAVAIIGSSINEEESPTDFDWKLNDNFFKIIAGLLILLLAFSLGNTAFQWIPASFAVISGGLVLAGLGLLQLGLSTQPFRTTIGLLTLLSGFDIIYAAVVNSVLVAGLSALVSLGLAFLGAYLMNVEHLEDQP
;
A
#
# COMPACT_ATOMS: atom_id res chain seq x y z
N MET A 1 -61.57 -1.50 20.32
CA MET A 1 -60.61 -2.51 20.86
C MET A 1 -60.19 -3.38 19.71
N GLY A 2 -59.09 -3.06 19.06
CA GLY A 2 -58.46 -3.84 17.99
C GLY A 2 -56.98 -3.92 18.31
N PHE A 3 -56.55 -5.05 18.82
CA PHE A 3 -55.14 -5.38 19.03
C PHE A 3 -54.51 -5.67 17.66
N ALA A 4 -53.67 -4.74 17.16
CA ALA A 4 -52.78 -5.01 16.05
C ALA A 4 -51.62 -5.90 16.57
N LEU A 5 -51.60 -7.16 16.12
CA LEU A 5 -50.45 -8.03 16.24
C LEU A 5 -49.30 -7.38 15.46
N ALA A 6 -48.28 -6.91 16.18
CA ALA A 6 -47.01 -6.53 15.58
C ALA A 6 -46.28 -7.78 15.08
N ASP A 7 -46.07 -7.87 13.78
CA ASP A 7 -45.18 -8.86 13.18
C ASP A 7 -43.76 -8.71 13.75
N PRO A 8 -43.08 -9.81 14.13
CA PRO A 8 -41.70 -9.75 14.56
C PRO A 8 -40.81 -9.36 13.37
N PRO A 9 -39.80 -8.50 13.57
CA PRO A 9 -38.92 -8.05 12.49
C PRO A 9 -38.15 -9.25 11.91
N ALA A 10 -38.25 -9.40 10.60
CA ALA A 10 -37.55 -10.43 9.82
C ALA A 10 -36.07 -10.07 9.64
N ASP A 11 -35.35 -9.87 10.73
CA ASP A 11 -33.95 -9.36 10.69
C ASP A 11 -32.87 -10.42 10.59
N ASN A 12 -33.25 -11.73 10.53
CA ASN A 12 -32.27 -12.81 10.60
C ASN A 12 -31.78 -13.35 9.24
N CYS A 13 -32.33 -12.88 8.11
CA CYS A 13 -31.88 -13.34 6.79
C CYS A 13 -30.68 -12.57 6.22
N CYS A 14 -30.35 -11.38 6.76
CA CYS A 14 -29.26 -10.53 6.25
C CYS A 14 -27.96 -10.57 7.06
N ALA A 15 -27.91 -11.32 8.15
CA ALA A 15 -26.75 -11.39 9.03
C ALA A 15 -25.52 -12.06 8.38
N GLY A 16 -25.73 -13.07 7.53
CA GLY A 16 -24.65 -13.76 6.82
C GLY A 16 -23.95 -12.91 5.76
N GLY A 17 -24.68 -12.03 5.08
CA GLY A 17 -24.11 -11.15 4.03
C GLY A 17 -23.26 -9.99 4.59
N ARG A 18 -23.60 -9.48 5.76
CA ARG A 18 -22.84 -8.42 6.43
C ARG A 18 -21.46 -8.90 6.90
N ASN A 19 -21.39 -10.08 7.48
CA ASN A 19 -20.12 -10.65 7.94
C ASN A 19 -19.17 -10.94 6.78
N LEU A 20 -19.70 -11.40 5.63
CA LEU A 20 -18.87 -11.67 4.44
C LEU A 20 -18.31 -10.40 3.80
N SER A 21 -19.10 -9.32 3.70
CA SER A 21 -18.68 -8.05 3.15
C SER A 21 -17.67 -7.33 4.06
N GLU A 22 -17.80 -7.44 5.36
CA GLU A 22 -16.82 -6.93 6.31
C GLU A 22 -15.51 -7.69 6.24
N ILE A 23 -15.52 -9.01 6.23
CA ILE A 23 -14.32 -9.84 6.07
C ILE A 23 -13.62 -9.51 4.75
N LEU A 24 -14.37 -9.33 3.66
CA LEU A 24 -13.84 -8.97 2.35
C LEU A 24 -13.15 -7.59 2.33
N ALA A 25 -13.59 -6.65 3.17
CA ALA A 25 -12.98 -5.32 3.31
C ALA A 25 -11.68 -5.33 4.12
N TYR A 26 -11.53 -6.25 5.08
CA TYR A 26 -10.30 -6.36 5.88
C TYR A 26 -9.19 -7.17 5.21
N LEU A 27 -9.53 -8.04 4.25
CA LEU A 27 -8.58 -8.87 3.52
C LEU A 27 -7.50 -8.04 2.81
N PRO A 28 -7.82 -6.98 2.04
CA PRO A 28 -6.80 -6.14 1.41
C PRO A 28 -5.92 -5.41 2.43
N VAL A 29 -6.46 -5.01 3.59
CA VAL A 29 -5.66 -4.39 4.66
C VAL A 29 -4.62 -5.38 5.19
N PHE A 30 -5.00 -6.63 5.38
CA PHE A 30 -4.07 -7.68 5.82
C PHE A 30 -2.96 -7.93 4.78
N ILE A 31 -3.31 -7.97 3.49
CA ILE A 31 -2.33 -8.09 2.39
C ILE A 31 -1.38 -6.89 2.39
N LEU A 32 -1.89 -5.66 2.59
CA LEU A 32 -1.06 -4.45 2.66
C LEU A 32 -0.08 -4.49 3.84
N ILE A 33 -0.50 -4.98 4.99
CA ILE A 33 0.37 -5.16 6.16
C ILE A 33 1.48 -6.16 5.83
N LEU A 34 1.11 -7.32 5.27
CA LEU A 34 2.07 -8.38 4.97
C LEU A 34 3.07 -7.95 3.89
N THR A 35 2.61 -7.32 2.81
CA THR A 35 3.47 -6.83 1.74
C THR A 35 4.33 -5.65 2.19
N GLY A 36 3.78 -4.72 2.96
CA GLY A 36 4.50 -3.57 3.49
C GLY A 36 5.61 -3.98 4.47
N LEU A 37 5.34 -4.92 5.39
CA LEU A 37 6.37 -5.50 6.25
C LEU A 37 7.41 -6.29 5.44
N GLY A 38 6.98 -7.02 4.42
CA GLY A 38 7.88 -7.75 3.52
C GLY A 38 8.86 -6.83 2.79
N LEU A 39 8.41 -5.64 2.38
CA LEU A 39 9.27 -4.63 1.74
C LEU A 39 10.34 -4.03 2.68
N LEU A 40 10.14 -4.07 3.99
CA LEU A 40 11.14 -3.65 4.98
C LEU A 40 12.29 -4.67 5.13
N LEU A 41 12.05 -5.93 4.80
CA LEU A 41 13.04 -6.99 4.93
C LEU A 41 14.11 -6.89 3.83
N ASN A 42 15.30 -7.40 4.14
CA ASN A 42 16.38 -7.51 3.17
C ASN A 42 16.18 -8.71 2.24
N LEU A 43 15.15 -8.62 1.39
CA LEU A 43 14.86 -9.63 0.37
C LEU A 43 15.59 -9.31 -0.95
N PRO A 44 15.87 -10.32 -1.80
CA PRO A 44 16.40 -10.08 -3.14
C PRO A 44 15.41 -9.29 -4.00
N TYR A 45 15.91 -8.50 -4.95
CA TYR A 45 15.13 -7.56 -5.77
C TYR A 45 13.89 -8.16 -6.44
N ARG A 46 13.97 -9.41 -6.89
CA ARG A 46 12.84 -10.10 -7.53
C ARG A 46 11.63 -10.23 -6.59
N TRP A 47 11.87 -10.60 -5.32
CA TRP A 47 10.82 -10.69 -4.32
C TRP A 47 10.25 -9.34 -3.92
N LEU A 48 11.11 -8.31 -3.84
CA LEU A 48 10.67 -6.93 -3.56
C LEU A 48 9.74 -6.41 -4.65
N LEU A 49 10.04 -6.65 -5.93
CA LEU A 49 9.17 -6.25 -7.05
C LEU A 49 7.83 -7.01 -7.04
N ILE A 50 7.83 -8.31 -6.71
CA ILE A 50 6.60 -9.10 -6.59
C ILE A 50 5.73 -8.57 -5.45
N LEU A 51 6.31 -8.34 -4.26
CA LEU A 51 5.60 -7.80 -3.12
C LEU A 51 5.05 -6.40 -3.41
N PHE A 52 5.83 -5.57 -4.10
CA PHE A 52 5.42 -4.23 -4.49
C PHE A 52 4.27 -4.25 -5.51
N SER A 53 4.31 -5.14 -6.50
CA SER A 53 3.21 -5.35 -7.44
C SER A 53 1.94 -5.82 -6.74
N LEU A 54 2.05 -6.76 -5.79
CA LEU A 54 0.92 -7.26 -4.99
C LEU A 54 0.32 -6.16 -4.10
N GLN A 55 1.16 -5.27 -3.58
CA GLN A 55 0.73 -4.11 -2.81
C GLN A 55 -0.19 -3.19 -3.62
N PHE A 56 0.12 -2.93 -4.92
CA PHE A 56 -0.76 -2.15 -5.79
C PHE A 56 -2.10 -2.83 -6.04
N VAL A 57 -2.15 -4.15 -6.14
CA VAL A 57 -3.41 -4.90 -6.25
C VAL A 57 -4.27 -4.73 -5.00
N ALA A 58 -3.67 -4.82 -3.82
CA ALA A 58 -4.39 -4.63 -2.57
C ALA A 58 -4.84 -3.15 -2.38
N ALA A 59 -4.01 -2.18 -2.77
CA ALA A 59 -4.37 -0.76 -2.78
C ALA A 59 -5.53 -0.48 -3.75
N PHE A 60 -5.49 -1.06 -4.96
CA PHE A 60 -6.59 -1.00 -5.92
C PHE A 60 -7.90 -1.49 -5.31
N TRP A 61 -7.88 -2.62 -4.59
CA TRP A 61 -9.07 -3.16 -3.94
C TRP A 61 -9.66 -2.17 -2.92
N LEU A 62 -8.82 -1.52 -2.11
CA LEU A 62 -9.29 -0.51 -1.16
C LEU A 62 -9.85 0.74 -1.85
N ILE A 63 -9.20 1.20 -2.91
CA ILE A 63 -9.66 2.35 -3.70
C ILE A 63 -11.01 2.04 -4.37
N LEU A 64 -11.20 0.79 -4.82
CA LEU A 64 -12.46 0.33 -5.44
C LEU A 64 -13.66 0.40 -4.49
N LEU A 65 -13.43 0.34 -3.17
CA LEU A 65 -14.50 0.53 -2.18
C LEU A 65 -15.02 1.98 -2.11
N SER A 66 -14.20 2.95 -2.56
CA SER A 66 -14.51 4.38 -2.49
C SER A 66 -14.76 5.01 -3.86
N TRP A 67 -14.11 4.51 -4.92
CA TRP A 67 -14.13 5.09 -6.26
C TRP A 67 -14.78 4.15 -7.30
N PRO A 68 -15.29 4.71 -8.42
CA PRO A 68 -15.76 3.89 -9.54
C PRO A 68 -14.60 3.13 -10.17
N LEU A 69 -14.91 1.93 -10.68
CA LEU A 69 -13.96 0.96 -11.24
C LEU A 69 -12.94 1.58 -12.21
N GLY A 70 -13.38 2.52 -13.06
CA GLY A 70 -12.51 3.14 -14.06
C GLY A 70 -11.35 3.93 -13.47
N LEU A 71 -11.60 4.73 -12.43
CA LEU A 71 -10.55 5.53 -11.76
C LEU A 71 -9.60 4.65 -10.93
N ALA A 72 -10.15 3.63 -10.28
CA ALA A 72 -9.33 2.67 -9.52
C ALA A 72 -8.40 1.88 -10.47
N ALA A 73 -8.90 1.46 -11.65
CA ALA A 73 -8.11 0.74 -12.64
C ALA A 73 -6.92 1.56 -13.18
N VAL A 74 -7.09 2.87 -13.38
CA VAL A 74 -5.99 3.77 -13.77
C VAL A 74 -4.85 3.73 -12.75
N LYS A 75 -5.18 3.73 -11.45
CA LYS A 75 -4.16 3.64 -10.39
C LYS A 75 -3.39 2.31 -10.40
N LEU A 76 -4.09 1.21 -10.64
CA LEU A 76 -3.44 -0.10 -10.76
C LEU A 76 -2.49 -0.14 -11.96
N LEU A 77 -2.93 0.36 -13.12
CA LEU A 77 -2.10 0.40 -14.33
C LEU A 77 -0.85 1.25 -14.12
N VAL A 78 -1.00 2.45 -13.54
CA VAL A 78 0.13 3.34 -13.21
C VAL A 78 1.10 2.67 -12.24
N GLY A 79 0.59 1.98 -11.21
CA GLY A 79 1.42 1.23 -10.28
C GLY A 79 2.21 0.12 -10.96
N TRP A 80 1.59 -0.65 -11.83
CA TRP A 80 2.28 -1.72 -12.58
C TRP A 80 3.28 -1.17 -13.59
N MET A 81 2.99 -0.03 -14.24
CA MET A 81 3.96 0.65 -15.09
C MET A 81 5.17 1.12 -14.27
N ALA A 82 4.96 1.66 -13.07
CA ALA A 82 6.04 2.05 -12.18
C ALA A 82 6.93 0.84 -11.79
N VAL A 83 6.31 -0.30 -11.45
CA VAL A 83 7.02 -1.56 -11.18
C VAL A 83 7.84 -2.01 -12.39
N ALA A 84 7.28 -1.93 -13.60
CA ALA A 84 7.96 -2.32 -14.83
C ALA A 84 9.16 -1.41 -15.14
N ILE A 85 9.02 -0.09 -14.95
CA ILE A 85 10.10 0.90 -15.14
C ILE A 85 11.25 0.60 -14.18
N ILE A 86 10.97 0.42 -12.90
CA ILE A 86 11.99 0.12 -11.88
C ILE A 86 12.61 -1.25 -12.18
N GLY A 87 11.80 -2.26 -12.51
CA GLY A 87 12.26 -3.61 -12.83
C GLY A 87 13.19 -3.67 -14.05
N SER A 88 12.95 -2.84 -15.06
CA SER A 88 13.80 -2.78 -16.27
C SER A 88 15.16 -2.12 -16.02
N SER A 89 15.33 -1.39 -14.92
CA SER A 89 16.58 -0.72 -14.56
C SER A 89 17.52 -1.59 -13.71
N ILE A 90 17.06 -2.79 -13.31
CA ILE A 90 17.86 -3.73 -12.51
C ILE A 90 18.64 -4.64 -13.46
N ASN A 91 19.98 -4.58 -13.41
CA ASN A 91 20.83 -5.53 -14.09
C ASN A 91 20.86 -6.85 -13.30
N GLU A 92 20.59 -7.97 -13.99
CA GLU A 92 20.51 -9.31 -13.36
C GLU A 92 21.87 -9.81 -12.81
N GLU A 93 22.98 -9.26 -13.27
CA GLU A 93 24.34 -9.70 -12.88
C GLU A 93 24.73 -9.27 -11.45
N GLU A 94 24.09 -8.26 -10.89
CA GLU A 94 24.37 -7.75 -9.54
C GLU A 94 23.37 -8.20 -8.46
N SER A 95 22.49 -9.14 -8.77
CA SER A 95 21.63 -9.65 -7.70
C SER A 95 22.52 -10.41 -6.70
N PRO A 96 22.76 -9.87 -5.48
CA PRO A 96 23.43 -10.66 -4.44
C PRO A 96 22.55 -11.89 -4.21
N THR A 97 23.03 -13.04 -4.67
CA THR A 97 22.40 -14.34 -4.41
C THR A 97 22.53 -14.73 -2.93
N ASP A 98 23.34 -13.99 -2.19
CA ASP A 98 23.50 -14.18 -0.77
C ASP A 98 22.33 -13.52 -0.04
N PHE A 99 21.39 -14.37 0.32
CA PHE A 99 20.34 -14.08 1.30
C PHE A 99 21.01 -13.94 2.67
N ASP A 100 21.67 -12.79 2.87
CA ASP A 100 22.34 -12.46 4.12
C ASP A 100 21.27 -12.12 5.16
N TRP A 101 20.74 -13.18 5.79
CA TRP A 101 19.80 -13.05 6.91
C TRP A 101 20.55 -12.51 8.13
N LYS A 102 20.86 -11.21 8.12
CA LYS A 102 21.30 -10.50 9.33
C LYS A 102 20.12 -10.41 10.28
N LEU A 103 19.95 -11.45 11.09
CA LEU A 103 18.85 -11.59 12.06
C LEU A 103 18.65 -10.32 12.89
N ASN A 104 19.75 -9.66 13.28
CA ASN A 104 19.70 -8.47 14.12
C ASN A 104 19.12 -7.23 13.41
N ASP A 105 19.43 -7.03 12.13
CA ASP A 105 18.93 -5.90 11.33
C ASP A 105 17.45 -6.09 10.95
N ASN A 106 17.10 -7.30 10.54
CA ASN A 106 15.71 -7.63 10.20
C ASN A 106 14.79 -7.58 11.42
N PHE A 107 15.27 -7.99 12.60
CA PHE A 107 14.53 -7.93 13.86
C PHE A 107 14.17 -6.48 14.24
N PHE A 108 15.13 -5.57 14.12
CA PHE A 108 14.88 -4.14 14.36
C PHE A 108 13.82 -3.58 13.39
N LYS A 109 13.92 -3.91 12.10
CA LYS A 109 12.96 -3.47 11.07
C LYS A 109 11.56 -3.98 11.33
N ILE A 110 11.42 -5.24 11.77
CA ILE A 110 10.12 -5.84 12.11
C ILE A 110 9.51 -5.14 13.33
N ILE A 111 10.30 -4.89 14.39
CA ILE A 111 9.81 -4.17 15.59
C ILE A 111 9.37 -2.76 15.24
N ALA A 112 10.18 -2.03 14.48
CA ALA A 112 9.84 -0.69 14.01
C ALA A 112 8.56 -0.70 13.16
N GLY A 113 8.42 -1.66 12.24
CA GLY A 113 7.22 -1.87 11.44
C GLY A 113 5.99 -2.15 12.30
N LEU A 114 6.11 -3.01 13.31
CA LEU A 114 5.02 -3.33 14.24
C LEU A 114 4.59 -2.08 15.04
N LEU A 115 5.54 -1.27 15.48
CA LEU A 115 5.27 -0.03 16.18
C LEU A 115 4.50 0.97 15.28
N ILE A 116 4.90 1.10 14.03
CA ILE A 116 4.17 1.92 13.03
C ILE A 116 2.76 1.37 12.81
N LEU A 117 2.57 0.05 12.76
CA LEU A 117 1.24 -0.56 12.65
C LEU A 117 0.35 -0.18 13.84
N LEU A 118 0.86 -0.31 15.06
CA LEU A 118 0.13 0.09 16.27
C LEU A 118 -0.25 1.58 16.22
N LEU A 119 0.68 2.44 15.81
CA LEU A 119 0.44 3.87 15.64
C LEU A 119 -0.63 4.14 14.56
N ALA A 120 -0.54 3.49 13.40
CA ALA A 120 -1.48 3.64 12.30
C ALA A 120 -2.91 3.21 12.70
N PHE A 121 -3.06 2.10 13.43
CA PHE A 121 -4.37 1.69 13.94
C PHE A 121 -4.91 2.63 15.02
N SER A 122 -4.05 3.15 15.90
CA SER A 122 -4.44 4.15 16.91
C SER A 122 -4.93 5.45 16.27
N LEU A 123 -4.17 5.96 15.29
CA LEU A 123 -4.56 7.15 14.51
C LEU A 123 -5.81 6.89 13.66
N GLY A 124 -5.93 5.69 13.06
CA GLY A 124 -7.09 5.30 12.27
C GLY A 124 -8.39 5.35 13.07
N ASN A 125 -8.36 4.91 14.32
CA ASN A 125 -9.52 4.97 15.21
C ASN A 125 -9.95 6.42 15.52
N THR A 126 -9.01 7.33 15.66
CA THR A 126 -9.28 8.75 15.85
C THR A 126 -9.75 9.42 14.56
N ALA A 127 -9.10 9.12 13.43
CA ALA A 127 -9.44 9.68 12.12
C ALA A 127 -10.83 9.24 11.63
N PHE A 128 -11.25 8.01 11.95
CA PHE A 128 -12.57 7.49 11.61
C PHE A 128 -13.73 8.33 12.17
N GLN A 129 -13.52 9.02 13.29
CA GLN A 129 -14.54 9.90 13.90
C GLN A 129 -14.76 11.19 13.09
N TRP A 130 -13.79 11.61 12.28
CA TRP A 130 -13.81 12.87 11.53
C TRP A 130 -14.04 12.67 10.03
N ILE A 131 -13.70 11.51 9.49
CA ILE A 131 -13.77 11.23 8.05
C ILE A 131 -14.90 10.23 7.77
N PRO A 132 -15.89 10.56 6.92
CA PRO A 132 -17.00 9.68 6.57
C PRO A 132 -16.55 8.60 5.57
N ALA A 133 -15.61 7.75 5.94
CA ALA A 133 -15.09 6.65 5.13
C ALA A 133 -15.04 5.35 5.95
N SER A 134 -14.92 4.19 5.27
CA SER A 134 -14.82 2.93 5.98
C SER A 134 -13.50 2.85 6.77
N PHE A 135 -13.54 2.29 7.97
CA PHE A 135 -12.36 2.11 8.82
C PHE A 135 -11.22 1.37 8.11
N ALA A 136 -11.57 0.38 7.26
CA ALA A 136 -10.60 -0.39 6.49
C ALA A 136 -9.79 0.47 5.50
N VAL A 137 -10.43 1.45 4.84
CA VAL A 137 -9.76 2.36 3.89
C VAL A 137 -8.83 3.32 4.62
N ILE A 138 -9.28 3.93 5.70
CA ILE A 138 -8.47 4.87 6.50
C ILE A 138 -7.27 4.15 7.12
N SER A 139 -7.50 3.01 7.77
CA SER A 139 -6.43 2.24 8.40
C SER A 139 -5.43 1.70 7.38
N GLY A 140 -5.89 1.18 6.23
CA GLY A 140 -5.03 0.71 5.15
C GLY A 140 -4.14 1.80 4.57
N GLY A 141 -4.70 3.00 4.32
CA GLY A 141 -3.94 4.15 3.85
C GLY A 141 -2.89 4.63 4.86
N LEU A 142 -3.25 4.72 6.15
CA LEU A 142 -2.31 5.09 7.22
C LEU A 142 -1.19 4.06 7.42
N VAL A 143 -1.51 2.79 7.35
CA VAL A 143 -0.52 1.70 7.41
C VAL A 143 0.50 1.85 6.27
N LEU A 144 0.03 2.03 5.03
CA LEU A 144 0.91 2.22 3.88
C LEU A 144 1.76 3.48 4.00
N ALA A 145 1.16 4.60 4.37
CA ALA A 145 1.89 5.86 4.56
C ALA A 145 2.95 5.71 5.65
N GLY A 146 2.62 5.10 6.78
CA GLY A 146 3.55 4.86 7.89
C GLY A 146 4.70 3.93 7.52
N LEU A 147 4.40 2.79 6.86
CA LEU A 147 5.42 1.85 6.41
C LEU A 147 6.31 2.44 5.30
N GLY A 148 5.74 3.24 4.39
CA GLY A 148 6.49 3.99 3.39
C GLY A 148 7.47 4.99 4.00
N LEU A 149 7.03 5.77 5.02
CA LEU A 149 7.91 6.67 5.77
C LEU A 149 9.02 5.93 6.51
N LEU A 150 8.68 4.81 7.14
CA LEU A 150 9.67 3.98 7.83
C LEU A 150 10.72 3.44 6.84
N GLN A 151 10.27 2.98 5.67
CA GLN A 151 11.16 2.49 4.62
C GLN A 151 12.12 3.58 4.14
N LEU A 152 11.63 4.81 3.95
CA LEU A 152 12.46 5.98 3.62
C LEU A 152 13.49 6.27 4.69
N GLY A 153 13.11 6.21 5.97
CA GLY A 153 14.02 6.48 7.10
C GLY A 153 15.11 5.43 7.31
N LEU A 154 14.86 4.18 6.89
CA LEU A 154 15.77 3.04 7.08
C LEU A 154 16.63 2.73 5.85
N SER A 155 16.35 3.34 4.71
CA SER A 155 16.95 3.01 3.43
C SER A 155 17.90 4.11 2.95
N THR A 156 19.11 3.72 2.56
CA THR A 156 20.10 4.57 1.90
C THR A 156 20.23 4.26 0.41
N GLN A 157 19.73 3.11 -0.03
CA GLN A 157 19.80 2.67 -1.43
C GLN A 157 18.70 3.34 -2.27
N PRO A 158 19.00 3.87 -3.47
CA PRO A 158 18.04 4.58 -4.31
C PRO A 158 16.84 3.72 -4.72
N PHE A 159 17.06 2.43 -4.97
CA PHE A 159 15.99 1.47 -5.25
C PHE A 159 14.95 1.39 -4.12
N ARG A 160 15.41 1.19 -2.90
CA ARG A 160 14.51 1.06 -1.72
C ARG A 160 13.84 2.40 -1.38
N THR A 161 14.56 3.50 -1.54
CA THR A 161 14.03 4.86 -1.36
C THR A 161 12.89 5.13 -2.34
N THR A 162 13.06 4.76 -3.62
CA THR A 162 12.02 4.92 -4.64
C THR A 162 10.76 4.10 -4.31
N ILE A 163 10.93 2.83 -3.91
CA ILE A 163 9.81 1.98 -3.47
C ILE A 163 9.12 2.58 -2.24
N GLY A 164 9.88 3.10 -1.27
CA GLY A 164 9.34 3.76 -0.08
C GLY A 164 8.50 4.99 -0.41
N LEU A 165 8.98 5.86 -1.34
CA LEU A 165 8.25 7.02 -1.83
C LEU A 165 6.95 6.63 -2.53
N LEU A 166 6.98 5.63 -3.40
CA LEU A 166 5.80 5.15 -4.11
C LEU A 166 4.79 4.49 -3.15
N THR A 167 5.28 3.78 -2.12
CA THR A 167 4.45 3.21 -1.07
C THR A 167 3.76 4.30 -0.25
N LEU A 168 4.50 5.34 0.15
CA LEU A 168 3.97 6.51 0.84
C LEU A 168 2.89 7.21 0.02
N LEU A 169 3.17 7.45 -1.26
CA LEU A 169 2.23 8.08 -2.18
C LEU A 169 0.97 7.23 -2.38
N SER A 170 1.10 5.90 -2.47
CA SER A 170 -0.05 4.98 -2.54
C SER A 170 -0.92 5.04 -1.28
N GLY A 171 -0.31 5.17 -0.10
CA GLY A 171 -1.04 5.37 1.17
C GLY A 171 -1.82 6.69 1.17
N PHE A 172 -1.19 7.76 0.72
CA PHE A 172 -1.86 9.06 0.55
C PHE A 172 -3.02 8.99 -0.44
N ASP A 173 -2.84 8.32 -1.58
CA ASP A 173 -3.88 8.14 -2.59
C ASP A 173 -5.12 7.43 -2.04
N ILE A 174 -4.94 6.39 -1.20
CA ILE A 174 -6.04 5.67 -0.56
C ILE A 174 -6.83 6.59 0.37
N ILE A 175 -6.14 7.37 1.22
CA ILE A 175 -6.78 8.31 2.14
C ILE A 175 -7.51 9.40 1.36
N TYR A 176 -6.86 9.93 0.32
CA TYR A 176 -7.46 10.97 -0.52
C TYR A 176 -8.70 10.46 -1.25
N ALA A 177 -8.65 9.24 -1.80
CA ALA A 177 -9.80 8.61 -2.45
C ALA A 177 -11.00 8.45 -1.53
N ALA A 178 -10.78 8.32 -0.23
CA ALA A 178 -11.83 8.23 0.77
C ALA A 178 -12.55 9.56 1.02
N VAL A 179 -11.86 10.70 0.78
CA VAL A 179 -12.37 12.04 1.11
C VAL A 179 -12.94 12.75 -0.11
N VAL A 180 -12.28 12.64 -1.26
CA VAL A 180 -12.62 13.43 -2.46
C VAL A 180 -12.57 12.59 -3.73
N ASN A 181 -13.63 12.64 -4.52
CA ASN A 181 -13.70 12.01 -5.85
C ASN A 181 -13.31 13.02 -6.93
N SER A 182 -12.01 13.34 -7.06
CA SER A 182 -11.51 14.25 -8.08
C SER A 182 -10.62 13.52 -9.10
N VAL A 183 -11.07 13.47 -10.35
CA VAL A 183 -10.32 12.91 -11.48
C VAL A 183 -9.00 13.64 -11.71
N LEU A 184 -8.98 14.96 -11.49
CA LEU A 184 -7.80 15.80 -11.67
C LEU A 184 -6.68 15.40 -10.71
N VAL A 185 -7.00 15.20 -9.42
CA VAL A 185 -5.99 14.79 -8.43
C VAL A 185 -5.54 13.35 -8.68
N ALA A 186 -6.43 12.45 -9.09
CA ALA A 186 -6.07 11.11 -9.50
C ALA A 186 -5.06 11.11 -10.66
N GLY A 187 -5.28 11.98 -11.67
CA GLY A 187 -4.34 12.17 -12.79
C GLY A 187 -3.01 12.77 -12.34
N LEU A 188 -3.04 13.79 -11.48
CA LEU A 188 -1.82 14.43 -10.96
C LEU A 188 -0.98 13.44 -10.15
N SER A 189 -1.60 12.66 -9.25
CA SER A 189 -0.87 11.66 -8.47
C SER A 189 -0.33 10.51 -9.33
N ALA A 190 -1.01 10.17 -10.44
CA ALA A 190 -0.51 9.23 -11.44
C ALA A 190 0.77 9.76 -12.13
N LEU A 191 0.79 11.03 -12.52
CA LEU A 191 1.97 11.69 -13.10
C LEU A 191 3.13 11.72 -12.10
N VAL A 192 2.87 12.05 -10.85
CA VAL A 192 3.89 12.06 -9.78
C VAL A 192 4.44 10.64 -9.56
N SER A 193 3.59 9.61 -9.53
CA SER A 193 4.02 8.21 -9.38
C SER A 193 4.94 7.77 -10.51
N LEU A 194 4.59 8.07 -11.77
CA LEU A 194 5.43 7.75 -12.92
C LEU A 194 6.73 8.56 -12.92
N GLY A 195 6.65 9.84 -12.60
CA GLY A 195 7.84 10.70 -12.47
C GLY A 195 8.83 10.20 -11.44
N LEU A 196 8.33 9.75 -10.25
CA LEU A 196 9.15 9.13 -9.22
C LEU A 196 9.76 7.81 -9.68
N ALA A 197 9.01 6.98 -10.40
CA ALA A 197 9.52 5.72 -10.94
C ALA A 197 10.65 5.96 -11.97
N PHE A 198 10.48 6.94 -12.87
CA PHE A 198 11.52 7.33 -13.82
C PHE A 198 12.75 7.89 -13.14
N LEU A 199 12.57 8.75 -12.15
CA LEU A 199 13.66 9.35 -11.40
C LEU A 199 14.44 8.29 -10.61
N GLY A 200 13.75 7.35 -10.00
CA GLY A 200 14.36 6.20 -9.34
C GLY A 200 15.15 5.32 -10.29
N ALA A 201 14.59 4.99 -11.45
CA ALA A 201 15.26 4.23 -12.49
C ALA A 201 16.52 4.95 -13.01
N TYR A 202 16.45 6.28 -13.17
CA TYR A 202 17.59 7.09 -13.57
C TYR A 202 18.71 7.08 -12.52
N LEU A 203 18.36 7.28 -11.24
CA LEU A 203 19.35 7.26 -10.14
C LEU A 203 20.06 5.92 -10.02
N MET A 204 19.33 4.81 -10.18
CA MET A 204 19.94 3.49 -10.18
C MET A 204 20.95 3.32 -11.33
N ASN A 205 20.63 3.84 -12.51
CA ASN A 205 21.51 3.74 -13.67
C ASN A 205 22.77 4.62 -13.53
N VAL A 206 22.66 5.78 -12.87
CA VAL A 206 23.82 6.67 -12.60
C VAL A 206 24.76 6.03 -11.57
N GLU A 207 24.25 5.43 -10.52
CA GLU A 207 25.05 4.73 -9.49
C GLU A 207 25.90 3.63 -10.13
N HIS A 208 25.34 2.88 -11.08
CA HIS A 208 26.08 1.87 -11.84
C HIS A 208 27.23 2.41 -12.70
N LEU A 209 27.10 3.64 -13.21
CA LEU A 209 28.16 4.26 -14.04
C LEU A 209 29.31 4.79 -13.18
N GLU A 210 29.06 5.14 -11.92
CA GLU A 210 30.10 5.61 -10.99
C GLU A 210 30.93 4.46 -10.39
N ASP A 211 30.34 3.26 -10.28
CA ASP A 211 31.00 2.06 -9.73
C ASP A 211 31.85 1.30 -10.79
N GLN A 212 31.82 1.69 -12.06
CA GLN A 212 32.71 1.14 -13.09
C GLN A 212 34.05 1.91 -13.10
N PRO A 213 35.19 1.26 -12.72
CA PRO A 213 36.51 1.88 -12.69
C PRO A 213 37.06 2.22 -14.08
#